data_4250fe59d6c7096fdc98de3c946dcc45
#
_entry.id   4250fe59d6c7096fdc98de3c946dcc45
#
_cell.length_a   1.000
_cell.length_b   1.000
_cell.length_c   1.000
_cell.angle_alpha   90.00
_cell.angle_beta   90.00
_cell.angle_gamma   90.00
#
_symmetry.space_group_name_H-M   'P 1'
#
loop_
_entity.id
_entity.type
_entity.pdbx_description
1 polymer ?
#
loop_
_entity_poly.entity_id
_entity_poly.type
_entity_poly.pdbx_seq_one_letter_code
_entity_poly.pdbx_strand_id
1 'polypeptide(L)'
;ISCSLVGSEMCIRDRNCTYYATAAEAERAGFRPCLQCRPELAPGTAPVDAAASLARRAASFLEENCGDMESLEELAAHLGCTGRHLRRAFAAEFNVPPIQYLQTLRLLLAKNLLTSTRLSVLDVAMSAGFGSLRRFNELFKKEYRLSPAALRKLGKGGKEEDGSGITLTLPYRPPYQWEKLLEFLALRAIPGVEAVRGGEYGRTVRLATRRGKDVYGWIRVGHCPVKNALIVVIARSLLPVLSQVLARVRHLFDLYCDPAAVDETLAVMNGLTPGLYVPGTRLPGCFDPYELAVRTALGRQISMKAANALAGRLARSHGEPVRTGMEGLTHAFPAPGKILSLSGPGSAGWDIPGMTASRGRAVVELARAFEEGSIDFSFRADPEAEMKKLTGLPGIGTWTAQYIAMRALGWTDAFPSTDPGIREALAPRTQKEILALAEGWRPWRGYAAVNLWNSLKQH
;
A
#
# COMPACT_ATOMS: atom_id res chain seq x y z
N ILE A 1 -0.46 -1.67 -26.92
CA ILE A 1 -0.57 -3.14 -27.11
C ILE A 1 0.43 -3.50 -28.17
N SER A 2 1.52 -4.16 -27.80
CA SER A 2 2.43 -4.79 -28.75
C SER A 2 1.66 -5.91 -29.45
N CYS A 3 1.09 -5.65 -30.56
CA CYS A 3 0.37 -6.64 -31.36
C CYS A 3 1.28 -7.39 -32.31
N SER A 4 2.49 -7.58 -31.98
CA SER A 4 3.30 -8.47 -32.73
C SER A 4 4.05 -9.31 -31.77
N LEU A 5 3.92 -10.60 -31.91
CA LEU A 5 5.05 -11.36 -31.63
C LEU A 5 5.08 -12.21 -30.42
N VAL A 6 4.11 -13.00 -30.37
CA VAL A 6 4.33 -14.29 -29.75
C VAL A 6 4.42 -15.30 -30.86
N GLY A 7 5.62 -15.68 -31.21
CA GLY A 7 5.76 -16.77 -32.21
C GLY A 7 7.16 -16.99 -32.76
N SER A 8 8.04 -16.03 -32.68
CA SER A 8 9.44 -16.26 -33.02
C SER A 8 10.33 -15.25 -32.36
N GLU A 9 10.96 -15.64 -31.28
CA GLU A 9 11.94 -14.84 -30.56
C GLU A 9 13.18 -14.45 -31.37
N MET A 10 13.18 -14.73 -32.65
CA MET A 10 14.42 -14.71 -33.41
C MET A 10 14.66 -13.50 -34.29
N CYS A 11 13.74 -12.54 -34.47
CA CYS A 11 13.99 -11.49 -35.47
C CYS A 11 13.35 -10.13 -35.26
N ILE A 12 13.01 -9.70 -33.99
CA ILE A 12 12.47 -8.38 -33.83
C ILE A 12 13.55 -7.47 -33.28
N ARG A 13 13.98 -6.58 -34.15
CA ARG A 13 14.73 -5.39 -33.74
C ARG A 13 13.70 -4.34 -33.32
N ASP A 14 13.91 -3.67 -32.17
CA ASP A 14 13.01 -2.65 -31.60
C ASP A 14 12.55 -1.61 -32.62
N ARG A 15 13.39 -1.29 -33.60
CA ARG A 15 13.06 -0.38 -34.71
C ARG A 15 11.93 -0.85 -35.64
N ASN A 16 11.51 -2.11 -35.53
CA ASN A 16 10.43 -2.68 -36.33
C ASN A 16 9.14 -2.86 -35.54
N CYS A 17 9.09 -2.37 -34.31
CA CYS A 17 7.92 -2.43 -33.45
C CYS A 17 7.18 -1.10 -33.51
N THR A 18 5.86 -1.17 -33.68
CA THR A 18 4.97 -0.01 -33.55
C THR A 18 3.99 -0.27 -32.41
N TYR A 19 3.87 0.67 -31.49
CA TYR A 19 3.00 0.56 -30.33
C TYR A 19 1.73 1.36 -30.55
N TYR A 20 0.59 0.78 -30.16
CA TYR A 20 -0.73 1.40 -30.25
C TYR A 20 -1.40 1.36 -28.89
N ALA A 21 -2.12 2.41 -28.53
CA ALA A 21 -2.83 2.50 -27.26
C ALA A 21 -4.03 1.54 -27.19
N THR A 22 -4.62 1.20 -28.35
CA THR A 22 -5.78 0.30 -28.40
C THR A 22 -5.67 -0.67 -29.58
N ALA A 23 -6.34 -1.82 -29.48
CA ALA A 23 -6.45 -2.78 -30.58
C ALA A 23 -7.10 -2.15 -31.82
N ALA A 24 -8.08 -1.28 -31.63
CA ALA A 24 -8.76 -0.58 -32.75
C ALA A 24 -7.85 0.40 -33.48
N GLU A 25 -6.86 1.00 -32.84
CA GLU A 25 -5.85 1.82 -33.50
C GLU A 25 -4.89 0.96 -34.36
N ALA A 26 -4.48 -0.19 -33.80
CA ALA A 26 -3.63 -1.14 -34.52
C ALA A 26 -4.34 -1.68 -35.76
N GLU A 27 -5.63 -2.02 -35.67
CA GLU A 27 -6.44 -2.47 -36.82
C GLU A 27 -6.58 -1.38 -37.87
N ARG A 28 -6.85 -0.13 -37.49
CA ARG A 28 -6.89 1.01 -38.42
C ARG A 28 -5.56 1.24 -39.12
N ALA A 29 -4.45 0.92 -38.47
CA ALA A 29 -3.11 0.97 -39.08
C ALA A 29 -2.78 -0.26 -39.90
N GLY A 30 -3.71 -1.20 -40.12
CA GLY A 30 -3.57 -2.38 -40.96
C GLY A 30 -3.02 -3.64 -40.31
N PHE A 31 -2.89 -3.64 -38.95
CA PHE A 31 -2.44 -4.81 -38.23
C PHE A 31 -3.62 -5.73 -37.90
N ARG A 32 -3.39 -7.05 -37.95
CA ARG A 32 -4.40 -8.04 -37.57
C ARG A 32 -4.13 -8.55 -36.17
N PRO A 33 -5.19 -8.81 -35.35
CA PRO A 33 -5.02 -9.41 -34.05
C PRO A 33 -4.38 -10.80 -34.13
N CYS A 34 -3.48 -11.08 -33.19
CA CYS A 34 -2.84 -12.39 -33.10
C CYS A 34 -3.88 -13.44 -32.64
N LEU A 35 -4.07 -14.51 -33.41
CA LEU A 35 -5.03 -15.57 -33.08
C LEU A 35 -4.66 -16.35 -31.83
N GLN A 36 -3.42 -16.29 -31.38
CA GLN A 36 -2.93 -17.00 -30.21
C GLN A 36 -3.12 -16.18 -28.92
N CYS A 37 -2.79 -14.89 -28.94
CA CYS A 37 -2.93 -14.03 -27.77
C CYS A 37 -4.23 -13.22 -27.74
N ARG A 38 -4.95 -13.14 -28.86
CA ARG A 38 -6.26 -12.50 -29.01
C ARG A 38 -6.38 -11.19 -28.23
N PRO A 39 -5.55 -10.20 -28.52
CA PRO A 39 -5.49 -8.95 -27.76
C PRO A 39 -6.80 -8.16 -27.78
N GLU A 40 -7.65 -8.41 -28.76
CA GLU A 40 -8.97 -7.80 -28.90
C GLU A 40 -9.98 -8.26 -27.82
N LEU A 41 -9.70 -9.38 -27.14
CA LEU A 41 -10.55 -9.92 -26.06
C LEU A 41 -10.07 -9.51 -24.66
N ALA A 42 -8.97 -8.79 -24.56
CA ALA A 42 -8.38 -8.38 -23.29
C ALA A 42 -8.69 -6.91 -22.98
N PRO A 43 -9.76 -6.59 -22.24
CA PRO A 43 -9.95 -5.25 -21.74
C PRO A 43 -8.94 -4.98 -20.60
N GLY A 44 -7.96 -4.12 -20.88
CA GLY A 44 -7.10 -3.51 -19.86
C GLY A 44 -5.70 -4.11 -19.65
N THR A 45 -5.48 -5.42 -19.78
CA THR A 45 -4.15 -6.05 -19.70
C THR A 45 -3.99 -7.13 -20.76
N ALA A 46 -2.91 -7.11 -21.54
CA ALA A 46 -2.66 -8.16 -22.47
C ALA A 46 -2.47 -9.52 -21.75
N PRO A 47 -2.94 -10.66 -22.31
CA PRO A 47 -2.71 -11.97 -21.70
C PRO A 47 -1.24 -12.29 -21.45
N VAL A 48 -0.33 -11.66 -22.16
CA VAL A 48 1.13 -11.74 -21.96
C VAL A 48 1.51 -11.13 -20.59
N ASP A 49 0.84 -10.05 -20.17
CA ASP A 49 1.11 -9.38 -18.89
C ASP A 49 0.42 -10.07 -17.72
N ALA A 50 -0.54 -10.94 -17.95
CA ALA A 50 -1.28 -11.64 -16.90
C ALA A 50 -0.35 -12.52 -16.04
N ALA A 51 0.63 -13.20 -16.63
CA ALA A 51 1.59 -14.02 -15.90
C ALA A 51 2.54 -13.16 -15.06
N ALA A 52 3.05 -12.05 -15.62
CA ALA A 52 3.88 -11.09 -14.90
C ALA A 52 3.09 -10.41 -13.77
N SER A 53 1.85 -10.02 -14.04
CA SER A 53 0.94 -9.47 -13.03
C SER A 53 0.68 -10.45 -11.89
N LEU A 54 0.39 -11.72 -12.20
CA LEU A 54 0.23 -12.79 -11.21
C LEU A 54 1.49 -12.96 -10.36
N ALA A 55 2.67 -13.00 -10.99
CA ALA A 55 3.94 -13.14 -10.30
C ALA A 55 4.23 -11.97 -9.35
N ARG A 56 3.96 -10.73 -9.78
CA ARG A 56 4.12 -9.53 -8.97
C ARG A 56 3.13 -9.47 -7.80
N ARG A 57 1.88 -9.89 -8.02
CA ARG A 57 0.90 -10.03 -6.93
C ARG A 57 1.36 -11.05 -5.91
N ALA A 58 1.87 -12.20 -6.37
CA ALA A 58 2.45 -13.20 -5.49
C ALA A 58 3.65 -12.67 -4.69
N ALA A 59 4.57 -11.94 -5.31
CA ALA A 59 5.73 -11.36 -4.62
C ALA A 59 5.29 -10.39 -3.52
N SER A 60 4.31 -9.51 -3.79
CA SER A 60 3.79 -8.59 -2.78
C SER A 60 3.14 -9.31 -1.62
N PHE A 61 2.34 -10.34 -1.89
CA PHE A 61 1.75 -11.16 -0.83
C PHE A 61 2.82 -11.84 0.03
N LEU A 62 3.87 -12.38 -0.61
CA LEU A 62 5.00 -12.97 0.10
C LEU A 62 5.75 -11.96 0.96
N GLU A 63 5.97 -10.75 0.48
CA GLU A 63 6.61 -9.67 1.25
C GLU A 63 5.79 -9.27 2.47
N GLU A 64 4.47 -9.12 2.32
CA GLU A 64 3.57 -8.76 3.40
C GLU A 64 3.44 -9.88 4.45
N ASN A 65 3.40 -11.12 4.01
CA ASN A 65 3.06 -12.26 4.86
C ASN A 65 4.23 -13.22 5.11
N CYS A 66 5.49 -12.83 4.83
CA CYS A 66 6.64 -13.74 4.94
C CYS A 66 6.80 -14.37 6.34
N GLY A 67 6.41 -13.65 7.40
CA GLY A 67 6.47 -14.12 8.78
C GLY A 67 5.42 -15.17 9.13
N ASP A 68 4.28 -15.22 8.42
CA ASP A 68 3.10 -16.02 8.81
C ASP A 68 2.65 -17.02 7.71
N MET A 69 3.33 -17.07 6.58
CA MET A 69 2.95 -17.94 5.46
C MET A 69 3.36 -19.39 5.66
N GLU A 70 2.43 -20.34 5.47
CA GLU A 70 2.68 -21.78 5.65
C GLU A 70 2.89 -22.53 4.33
N SER A 71 2.09 -22.29 3.29
CA SER A 71 2.18 -23.06 2.04
C SER A 71 2.03 -22.22 0.78
N LEU A 72 2.63 -22.72 -0.31
CA LEU A 72 2.50 -22.11 -1.65
C LEU A 72 1.11 -22.38 -2.26
N GLU A 73 0.52 -23.52 -1.93
CA GLU A 73 -0.80 -23.93 -2.40
C GLU A 73 -1.88 -22.95 -1.95
N GLU A 74 -1.74 -22.44 -0.75
CA GLU A 74 -2.62 -21.43 -0.19
C GLU A 74 -2.46 -20.07 -0.87
N LEU A 75 -1.21 -19.65 -1.15
CA LEU A 75 -0.96 -18.47 -1.97
C LEU A 75 -1.61 -18.62 -3.36
N ALA A 76 -1.46 -19.78 -3.98
CA ALA A 76 -2.06 -20.04 -5.29
C ALA A 76 -3.59 -19.98 -5.25
N ALA A 77 -4.20 -20.57 -4.22
CA ALA A 77 -5.66 -20.50 -4.01
C ALA A 77 -6.13 -19.06 -3.79
N HIS A 78 -5.41 -18.27 -2.97
CA HIS A 78 -5.70 -16.85 -2.76
C HIS A 78 -5.62 -16.03 -4.06
N LEU A 79 -4.69 -16.38 -4.94
CA LEU A 79 -4.52 -15.71 -6.24
C LEU A 79 -5.41 -16.28 -7.36
N GLY A 80 -6.29 -17.25 -7.05
CA GLY A 80 -7.20 -17.85 -8.03
C GLY A 80 -6.50 -18.71 -9.10
N CYS A 81 -5.35 -19.32 -8.79
CA CYS A 81 -4.58 -20.11 -9.74
C CYS A 81 -4.07 -21.43 -9.13
N THR A 82 -3.51 -22.30 -9.97
CA THR A 82 -2.87 -23.53 -9.50
C THR A 82 -1.42 -23.28 -9.06
N GLY A 83 -0.92 -24.02 -8.06
CA GLY A 83 0.47 -23.92 -7.61
C GLY A 83 1.49 -24.15 -8.74
N ARG A 84 1.17 -25.01 -9.73
CA ARG A 84 2.01 -25.21 -10.93
C ARG A 84 2.09 -23.96 -11.80
N HIS A 85 0.95 -23.32 -12.05
CA HIS A 85 0.90 -22.08 -12.82
C HIS A 85 1.65 -20.95 -12.13
N LEU A 86 1.43 -20.79 -10.82
CA LEU A 86 2.14 -19.82 -10.01
C LEU A 86 3.66 -19.99 -10.04
N ARG A 87 4.16 -21.23 -9.86
CA ARG A 87 5.62 -21.49 -9.90
C ARG A 87 6.22 -21.10 -11.25
N ARG A 88 5.53 -21.44 -12.36
CA ARG A 88 5.99 -21.11 -13.71
C ARG A 88 6.01 -19.60 -13.96
N ALA A 89 4.91 -18.91 -13.67
CA ALA A 89 4.80 -17.47 -13.83
C ALA A 89 5.83 -16.71 -12.97
N PHE A 90 5.99 -17.12 -11.72
CA PHE A 90 6.92 -16.51 -10.78
C PHE A 90 8.39 -16.70 -11.20
N ALA A 91 8.75 -17.91 -11.62
CA ALA A 91 10.11 -18.19 -12.08
C ALA A 91 10.45 -17.45 -13.39
N ALA A 92 9.48 -17.26 -14.25
CA ALA A 92 9.66 -16.48 -15.49
C ALA A 92 9.92 -14.98 -15.20
N GLU A 93 9.24 -14.39 -14.19
CA GLU A 93 9.38 -12.98 -13.86
C GLU A 93 10.59 -12.70 -12.95
N PHE A 94 10.83 -13.55 -11.93
CA PHE A 94 11.83 -13.32 -10.89
C PHE A 94 13.08 -14.20 -11.00
N ASN A 95 13.13 -15.11 -11.94
CA ASN A 95 14.23 -16.09 -12.13
C ASN A 95 14.51 -16.99 -10.90
N VAL A 96 13.60 -17.05 -9.94
CA VAL A 96 13.66 -17.90 -8.75
C VAL A 96 12.29 -18.48 -8.42
N PRO A 97 12.20 -19.68 -7.82
CA PRO A 97 10.93 -20.21 -7.33
C PRO A 97 10.35 -19.37 -6.17
N PRO A 98 9.00 -19.31 -6.01
CA PRO A 98 8.36 -18.54 -4.92
C PRO A 98 8.86 -18.91 -3.52
N ILE A 99 9.13 -20.20 -3.28
CA ILE A 99 9.62 -20.69 -1.97
C ILE A 99 11.03 -20.16 -1.66
N GLN A 100 11.89 -20.08 -2.67
CA GLN A 100 13.22 -19.50 -2.51
C GLN A 100 13.15 -18.00 -2.26
N TYR A 101 12.27 -17.31 -2.97
CA TYR A 101 11.99 -15.88 -2.73
C TYR A 101 11.51 -15.64 -1.30
N LEU A 102 10.55 -16.45 -0.81
CA LEU A 102 10.07 -16.40 0.57
C LEU A 102 11.21 -16.64 1.58
N GLN A 103 12.08 -17.61 1.33
CA GLN A 103 13.23 -17.86 2.21
C GLN A 103 14.18 -16.67 2.26
N THR A 104 14.43 -16.03 1.13
CA THR A 104 15.23 -14.80 1.06
C THR A 104 14.61 -13.66 1.88
N LEU A 105 13.31 -13.44 1.76
CA LEU A 105 12.59 -12.44 2.54
C LEU A 105 12.70 -12.70 4.05
N ARG A 106 12.49 -13.94 4.48
CA ARG A 106 12.63 -14.37 5.88
C ARG A 106 14.04 -14.14 6.42
N LEU A 107 15.05 -14.48 5.63
CA LEU A 107 16.45 -14.27 6.00
C LEU A 107 16.83 -12.80 6.08
N LEU A 108 16.35 -11.98 5.15
CA LEU A 108 16.55 -10.52 5.19
C LEU A 108 15.88 -9.88 6.41
N LEU A 109 14.66 -10.31 6.74
CA LEU A 109 13.97 -9.85 7.94
C LEU A 109 14.75 -10.27 9.20
N ALA A 110 15.15 -11.55 9.29
CA ALA A 110 15.96 -12.04 10.41
C ALA A 110 17.30 -11.29 10.54
N LYS A 111 17.99 -11.04 9.43
CA LYS A 111 19.23 -10.24 9.42
C LYS A 111 18.99 -8.85 9.99
N ASN A 112 17.92 -8.16 9.56
CA ASN A 112 17.58 -6.83 10.07
C ASN A 112 17.30 -6.87 11.58
N LEU A 113 16.50 -7.84 12.04
CA LEU A 113 16.21 -8.01 13.47
C LEU A 113 17.46 -8.32 14.30
N LEU A 114 18.36 -9.18 13.82
CA LEU A 114 19.60 -9.51 14.52
C LEU A 114 20.53 -8.31 14.69
N THR A 115 20.61 -7.44 13.70
CA THR A 115 21.53 -6.31 13.68
C THR A 115 20.99 -5.04 14.34
N SER A 116 19.64 -4.91 14.37
CA SER A 116 18.98 -3.68 14.84
C SER A 116 18.26 -3.84 16.18
N THR A 117 18.08 -5.06 16.69
CA THR A 117 17.31 -5.31 17.92
C THR A 117 18.05 -6.22 18.89
N ARG A 118 17.58 -6.25 20.16
CA ARG A 118 18.04 -7.18 21.19
C ARG A 118 17.14 -8.42 21.38
N LEU A 119 16.23 -8.68 20.44
CA LEU A 119 15.37 -9.86 20.50
C LEU A 119 16.20 -11.14 20.62
N SER A 120 15.71 -12.14 21.35
CA SER A 120 16.39 -13.42 21.39
C SER A 120 16.50 -14.04 19.98
N VAL A 121 17.48 -14.94 19.75
CA VAL A 121 17.60 -15.60 18.43
C VAL A 121 16.34 -16.41 18.12
N LEU A 122 15.68 -16.92 19.16
CA LEU A 122 14.40 -17.62 19.02
C LEU A 122 13.30 -16.67 18.55
N ASP A 123 13.14 -15.50 19.21
CA ASP A 123 12.14 -14.51 18.82
C ASP A 123 12.37 -14.01 17.39
N VAL A 124 13.64 -13.79 17.01
CA VAL A 124 14.00 -13.43 15.63
C VAL A 124 13.57 -14.52 14.65
N ALA A 125 13.87 -15.79 14.95
CA ALA A 125 13.47 -16.90 14.09
C ALA A 125 11.95 -16.97 13.92
N MET A 126 11.20 -16.89 15.04
CA MET A 126 9.73 -16.94 15.03
C MET A 126 9.12 -15.74 14.28
N SER A 127 9.57 -14.52 14.59
CA SER A 127 9.08 -13.29 13.91
C SER A 127 9.42 -13.25 12.42
N ALA A 128 10.49 -13.93 11.99
CA ALA A 128 10.84 -14.06 10.59
C ALA A 128 10.14 -15.24 9.88
N GLY A 129 9.27 -15.98 10.56
CA GLY A 129 8.45 -17.04 9.98
C GLY A 129 9.12 -18.40 9.89
N PHE A 130 10.16 -18.67 10.69
CA PHE A 130 10.75 -19.99 10.78
C PHE A 130 10.03 -20.83 11.83
N GLY A 131 9.56 -22.02 11.45
CA GLY A 131 8.86 -22.94 12.35
C GLY A 131 9.78 -23.63 13.39
N SER A 132 11.12 -23.54 13.24
CA SER A 132 12.07 -24.07 14.23
C SER A 132 13.39 -23.31 14.23
N LEU A 133 13.96 -23.15 15.42
CA LEU A 133 15.27 -22.53 15.63
C LEU A 133 16.40 -23.31 14.95
N ARG A 134 16.31 -24.65 14.93
CA ARG A 134 17.31 -25.52 14.28
C ARG A 134 17.36 -25.21 12.78
N ARG A 135 16.23 -25.28 12.10
CA ARG A 135 16.14 -25.01 10.65
C ARG A 135 16.57 -23.59 10.30
N PHE A 136 16.21 -22.61 11.15
CA PHE A 136 16.68 -21.23 11.02
C PHE A 136 18.20 -21.16 11.05
N ASN A 137 18.85 -21.72 12.07
CA ASN A 137 20.30 -21.70 12.22
C ASN A 137 21.03 -22.37 11.05
N GLU A 138 20.53 -23.52 10.60
CA GLU A 138 21.11 -24.28 9.47
C GLU A 138 21.02 -23.42 8.18
N LEU A 139 19.84 -22.90 7.84
CA LEU A 139 19.65 -22.11 6.63
C LEU A 139 20.42 -20.79 6.69
N PHE A 140 20.37 -20.10 7.82
CA PHE A 140 21.08 -18.82 8.01
C PHE A 140 22.59 -18.98 7.84
N LYS A 141 23.18 -20.02 8.45
CA LYS A 141 24.61 -20.34 8.31
C LYS A 141 24.97 -20.72 6.87
N LYS A 142 24.09 -21.45 6.18
CA LYS A 142 24.30 -21.83 4.78
C LYS A 142 24.38 -20.59 3.89
N GLU A 143 23.45 -19.66 4.02
CA GLU A 143 23.32 -18.48 3.14
C GLU A 143 24.32 -17.36 3.48
N TYR A 144 24.48 -17.06 4.78
CA TYR A 144 25.35 -15.95 5.20
C TYR A 144 26.77 -16.37 5.61
N ARG A 145 27.09 -17.67 5.64
CA ARG A 145 28.38 -18.22 6.09
C ARG A 145 28.72 -17.87 7.55
N LEU A 146 27.78 -17.34 8.31
CA LEU A 146 27.88 -16.91 9.70
C LEU A 146 26.70 -17.43 10.49
N SER A 147 26.91 -17.74 11.78
CA SER A 147 25.77 -18.01 12.66
C SER A 147 24.99 -16.74 13.00
N PRO A 148 23.68 -16.83 13.32
CA PRO A 148 22.91 -15.67 13.79
C PRO A 148 23.57 -14.94 14.96
N ALA A 149 24.13 -15.68 15.93
CA ALA A 149 24.82 -15.11 17.08
C ALA A 149 26.13 -14.38 16.67
N ALA A 150 26.87 -14.89 15.69
CA ALA A 150 28.07 -14.23 15.17
C ALA A 150 27.70 -12.94 14.45
N LEU A 151 26.66 -12.94 13.62
CA LEU A 151 26.18 -11.72 12.96
C LEU A 151 25.73 -10.65 13.96
N ARG A 152 25.05 -11.04 15.04
CA ARG A 152 24.64 -10.11 16.11
C ARG A 152 25.85 -9.40 16.75
N LYS A 153 26.96 -10.12 16.99
CA LYS A 153 28.19 -9.54 17.56
C LYS A 153 28.83 -8.49 16.63
N LEU A 154 28.65 -8.64 15.32
CA LEU A 154 29.14 -7.67 14.32
C LEU A 154 28.23 -6.45 14.22
N GLY A 155 26.93 -6.57 14.55
CA GLY A 155 25.99 -5.48 14.61
C GLY A 155 26.27 -4.56 15.81
N LYS A 156 26.02 -3.24 15.66
CA LYS A 156 26.19 -2.27 16.76
C LYS A 156 25.07 -2.37 17.81
N GLY A 157 24.46 -3.50 18.04
CA GLY A 157 23.38 -3.77 19.01
C GLY A 157 22.42 -2.59 19.14
N GLY A 158 21.11 -2.80 18.95
CA GLY A 158 20.10 -1.74 19.06
C GLY A 158 20.25 -0.94 20.35
N LYS A 159 19.95 0.35 20.33
CA LYS A 159 19.87 1.19 21.53
C LYS A 159 18.92 0.55 22.53
N GLU A 160 19.23 0.70 23.82
CA GLU A 160 18.27 0.38 24.87
C GLU A 160 17.06 1.31 24.71
N GLU A 161 15.94 0.72 24.37
CA GLU A 161 14.64 1.35 24.52
C GLU A 161 13.98 0.81 25.81
N ASP A 162 13.06 1.57 26.35
CA ASP A 162 12.36 1.32 27.61
C ASP A 162 11.60 -0.02 27.71
N GLY A 163 11.90 -0.97 26.83
CA GLY A 163 11.30 -2.31 26.79
C GLY A 163 9.95 -2.38 26.08
N SER A 164 9.35 -1.26 25.68
CA SER A 164 8.00 -1.21 25.11
C SER A 164 7.96 -1.51 23.60
N GLY A 165 9.07 -1.33 22.87
CA GLY A 165 9.14 -1.46 21.42
C GLY A 165 10.43 -2.10 20.89
N ILE A 166 10.47 -2.29 19.57
CA ILE A 166 11.66 -2.62 18.80
C ILE A 166 11.87 -1.55 17.73
N THR A 167 13.12 -1.18 17.47
CA THR A 167 13.47 -0.18 16.47
C THR A 167 14.06 -0.82 15.23
N LEU A 168 13.50 -0.49 14.08
CA LEU A 168 13.97 -0.92 12.77
C LEU A 168 14.24 0.27 11.86
N THR A 169 15.19 0.11 10.95
CA THR A 169 15.53 1.11 9.94
C THR A 169 15.02 0.65 8.58
N LEU A 170 14.24 1.48 7.91
CA LEU A 170 13.70 1.23 6.57
C LEU A 170 14.31 2.24 5.59
N PRO A 171 15.20 1.81 4.68
CA PRO A 171 15.80 2.70 3.70
C PRO A 171 14.81 3.13 2.62
N TYR A 172 15.05 4.29 2.03
CA TYR A 172 14.34 4.81 0.86
C TYR A 172 15.33 5.33 -0.19
N ARG A 173 14.89 5.54 -1.43
CA ARG A 173 15.66 6.21 -2.48
C ARG A 173 15.47 7.73 -2.37
N PRO A 174 16.56 8.51 -2.20
CA PRO A 174 16.47 9.97 -2.18
C PRO A 174 16.21 10.54 -3.60
N PRO A 175 15.67 11.79 -3.70
CA PRO A 175 15.25 12.68 -2.62
C PRO A 175 13.95 12.24 -1.94
N TYR A 176 13.62 12.80 -0.76
CA TYR A 176 12.43 12.45 0.02
C TYR A 176 11.89 13.68 0.77
N GLN A 177 10.69 14.10 0.45
CA GLN A 177 10.05 15.28 1.05
C GLN A 177 9.29 14.87 2.33
N TRP A 178 10.03 14.58 3.40
CA TRP A 178 9.48 14.09 4.66
C TRP A 178 8.48 15.07 5.30
N GLU A 179 8.83 16.34 5.40
CA GLU A 179 8.00 17.37 6.03
C GLU A 179 6.67 17.53 5.31
N LYS A 180 6.69 17.54 3.98
CA LYS A 180 5.47 17.62 3.15
C LYS A 180 4.56 16.41 3.33
N LEU A 181 5.16 15.23 3.44
CA LEU A 181 4.42 14.01 3.70
C LEU A 181 3.80 14.00 5.10
N LEU A 182 4.55 14.44 6.13
CA LEU A 182 4.00 14.58 7.48
C LEU A 182 2.85 15.60 7.56
N GLU A 183 2.97 16.75 6.90
CA GLU A 183 1.90 17.74 6.81
C GLU A 183 0.63 17.13 6.20
N PHE A 184 0.80 16.36 5.11
CA PHE A 184 -0.31 15.66 4.46
C PHE A 184 -1.00 14.69 5.41
N LEU A 185 -0.22 13.91 6.17
CA LEU A 185 -0.73 12.94 7.15
C LEU A 185 -1.36 13.64 8.36
N ALA A 186 -0.74 14.71 8.87
CA ALA A 186 -1.27 15.49 10.00
C ALA A 186 -2.67 16.04 9.73
N LEU A 187 -2.88 16.62 8.55
CA LEU A 187 -4.19 17.16 8.13
C LEU A 187 -5.27 16.07 8.05
N ARG A 188 -4.88 14.82 7.92
CA ARG A 188 -5.77 13.67 7.70
C ARG A 188 -5.81 12.70 8.87
N ALA A 189 -5.06 12.98 9.94
CA ALA A 189 -4.95 12.11 11.09
C ALA A 189 -6.32 11.92 11.78
N ILE A 190 -6.64 10.68 12.10
CA ILE A 190 -7.85 10.31 12.85
C ILE A 190 -7.55 10.45 14.34
N PRO A 191 -8.22 11.38 15.06
CA PRO A 191 -8.00 11.57 16.50
C PRO A 191 -8.22 10.27 17.30
N GLY A 192 -7.25 9.91 18.11
CA GLY A 192 -7.24 8.66 18.87
C GLY A 192 -6.53 7.50 18.19
N VAL A 193 -6.40 7.54 16.87
CA VAL A 193 -5.78 6.48 16.03
C VAL A 193 -4.44 6.92 15.46
N GLU A 194 -4.36 8.17 14.98
CA GLU A 194 -3.18 8.73 14.34
C GLU A 194 -2.78 10.06 14.99
N ALA A 195 -1.48 10.33 15.05
CA ALA A 195 -0.94 11.61 15.51
C ALA A 195 0.38 11.93 14.77
N VAL A 196 0.60 13.21 14.49
CA VAL A 196 1.88 13.74 14.02
C VAL A 196 2.36 14.75 15.06
N ARG A 197 3.50 14.49 15.70
CA ARG A 197 4.07 15.33 16.74
C ARG A 197 5.60 15.27 16.74
N GLY A 198 6.24 16.39 16.97
CA GLY A 198 7.70 16.45 17.07
C GLY A 198 8.46 15.96 15.84
N GLY A 199 7.87 16.12 14.64
CA GLY A 199 8.47 15.63 13.39
C GLY A 199 8.34 14.12 13.18
N GLU A 200 7.55 13.41 14.00
CA GLU A 200 7.28 11.98 13.90
C GLU A 200 5.78 11.71 13.66
N TYR A 201 5.51 10.59 12.99
CA TYR A 201 4.17 10.04 12.83
C TYR A 201 3.98 8.88 13.79
N GLY A 202 2.87 8.86 14.49
CA GLY A 202 2.48 7.76 15.38
C GLY A 202 1.09 7.26 15.06
N ARG A 203 0.84 5.96 15.27
CA ARG A 203 -0.49 5.40 15.17
C ARG A 203 -0.68 4.15 16.02
N THR A 204 -1.91 3.88 16.37
CA THR A 204 -2.36 2.57 16.83
C THR A 204 -2.50 1.60 15.66
N VAL A 205 -2.34 0.33 15.93
CA VAL A 205 -2.37 -0.74 14.95
C VAL A 205 -3.30 -1.85 15.42
N ARG A 206 -4.17 -2.32 14.53
CA ARG A 206 -4.88 -3.60 14.59
C ARG A 206 -4.52 -4.40 13.36
N LEU A 207 -4.06 -5.62 13.53
CA LEU A 207 -3.81 -6.56 12.45
C LEU A 207 -4.25 -7.95 12.89
N ALA A 208 -4.81 -8.73 11.98
CA ALA A 208 -5.13 -10.11 12.25
C ALA A 208 -3.93 -11.00 11.91
N THR A 209 -3.61 -11.95 12.81
CA THR A 209 -2.78 -13.07 12.45
C THR A 209 -3.54 -13.94 11.45
N ARG A 210 -2.85 -14.79 10.72
CA ARG A 210 -3.45 -15.72 9.79
C ARG A 210 -4.50 -16.65 10.42
N ARG A 211 -4.39 -16.95 11.73
CA ARG A 211 -5.38 -17.71 12.50
C ARG A 211 -6.61 -16.90 12.90
N GLY A 212 -6.76 -15.70 12.35
CA GLY A 212 -7.89 -14.81 12.64
C GLY A 212 -7.84 -14.13 14.02
N LYS A 213 -6.72 -14.24 14.76
CA LYS A 213 -6.57 -13.56 16.05
C LYS A 213 -6.11 -12.11 15.81
N ASP A 214 -6.88 -11.15 16.28
CA ASP A 214 -6.48 -9.75 16.29
C ASP A 214 -5.30 -9.49 17.23
N VAL A 215 -4.36 -8.70 16.76
CA VAL A 215 -3.19 -8.23 17.49
C VAL A 215 -3.21 -6.70 17.48
N TYR A 216 -3.05 -6.13 18.66
CA TYR A 216 -3.10 -4.68 18.87
C TYR A 216 -1.76 -4.15 19.35
N GLY A 217 -1.41 -2.96 18.92
CA GLY A 217 -0.20 -2.28 19.31
C GLY A 217 -0.11 -0.88 18.72
N TRP A 218 1.09 -0.39 18.56
CA TRP A 218 1.37 0.94 18.03
C TRP A 218 2.68 0.96 17.26
N ILE A 219 2.81 1.92 16.38
CA ILE A 219 4.06 2.27 15.71
C ILE A 219 4.35 3.76 15.85
N ARG A 220 5.63 4.11 15.80
CA ARG A 220 6.14 5.48 15.67
C ARG A 220 7.18 5.51 14.58
N VAL A 221 7.11 6.51 13.71
CA VAL A 221 7.98 6.62 12.54
C VAL A 221 8.60 8.00 12.51
N GLY A 222 9.93 8.03 12.52
CA GLY A 222 10.74 9.24 12.39
C GLY A 222 11.65 9.18 11.18
N HIS A 223 12.28 10.29 10.86
CA HIS A 223 13.14 10.45 9.68
C HIS A 223 14.63 10.52 10.06
N CYS A 224 15.46 9.84 9.31
CA CYS A 224 16.91 9.90 9.42
C CYS A 224 17.56 10.23 8.06
N PRO A 225 17.65 11.53 7.69
CA PRO A 225 18.12 11.94 6.36
C PRO A 225 19.57 11.49 6.10
N VAL A 226 20.43 11.48 7.12
CA VAL A 226 21.83 11.04 7.01
C VAL A 226 21.97 9.59 6.51
N LYS A 227 20.97 8.75 6.82
CA LYS A 227 20.94 7.34 6.40
C LYS A 227 20.04 7.10 5.20
N ASN A 228 19.36 8.11 4.67
CA ASN A 228 18.27 7.97 3.70
C ASN A 228 17.27 6.88 4.16
N ALA A 229 16.77 7.00 5.38
CA ALA A 229 15.96 5.97 6.00
C ALA A 229 14.91 6.54 6.96
N LEU A 230 13.83 5.78 7.15
CA LEU A 230 12.89 5.98 8.24
C LEU A 230 13.29 5.08 9.43
N ILE A 231 13.14 5.62 10.63
CA ILE A 231 13.31 4.89 11.89
C ILE A 231 11.90 4.53 12.39
N VAL A 232 11.62 3.25 12.47
CA VAL A 232 10.31 2.73 12.87
C VAL A 232 10.43 2.04 14.21
N VAL A 233 9.73 2.57 15.21
CA VAL A 233 9.57 1.93 16.52
C VAL A 233 8.24 1.19 16.52
N ILE A 234 8.26 -0.08 16.86
CA ILE A 234 7.13 -1.02 16.75
C ILE A 234 6.89 -1.66 18.11
N ALA A 235 5.66 -1.61 18.62
CA ALA A 235 5.29 -2.27 19.87
C ALA A 235 5.60 -3.77 19.81
N ARG A 236 6.14 -4.33 20.88
CA ARG A 236 6.48 -5.78 20.95
C ARG A 236 5.28 -6.70 20.75
N SER A 237 4.08 -6.25 21.09
CA SER A 237 2.84 -6.97 20.83
C SER A 237 2.61 -7.29 19.33
N LEU A 238 3.19 -6.49 18.43
CA LEU A 238 3.06 -6.65 16.97
C LEU A 238 4.08 -7.61 16.34
N LEU A 239 4.97 -8.23 17.14
CA LEU A 239 5.96 -9.20 16.63
C LEU A 239 5.33 -10.36 15.82
N PRO A 240 4.17 -10.93 16.20
CA PRO A 240 3.53 -11.99 15.42
C PRO A 240 3.08 -11.55 14.00
N VAL A 241 2.89 -10.26 13.78
CA VAL A 241 2.44 -9.67 12.51
C VAL A 241 3.47 -8.67 11.94
N LEU A 242 4.73 -8.82 12.32
CA LEU A 242 5.78 -7.84 12.02
C LEU A 242 5.98 -7.62 10.52
N SER A 243 5.93 -8.66 9.69
CA SER A 243 6.05 -8.54 8.23
C SER A 243 4.93 -7.68 7.65
N GLN A 244 3.69 -7.87 8.11
CA GLN A 244 2.54 -7.05 7.71
C GLN A 244 2.73 -5.58 8.13
N VAL A 245 3.18 -5.34 9.37
CA VAL A 245 3.48 -3.97 9.84
C VAL A 245 4.49 -3.30 8.93
N LEU A 246 5.59 -3.97 8.61
CA LEU A 246 6.66 -3.40 7.79
C LEU A 246 6.22 -3.14 6.35
N ALA A 247 5.44 -4.04 5.75
CA ALA A 247 4.88 -3.85 4.42
C ALA A 247 3.94 -2.63 4.37
N ARG A 248 3.04 -2.51 5.36
CA ARG A 248 2.11 -1.38 5.47
C ARG A 248 2.81 -0.05 5.76
N VAL A 249 3.88 -0.05 6.55
CA VAL A 249 4.72 1.14 6.73
C VAL A 249 5.40 1.54 5.41
N ARG A 250 5.97 0.58 4.67
CA ARG A 250 6.57 0.88 3.36
C ARG A 250 5.55 1.46 2.38
N HIS A 251 4.33 0.93 2.38
CA HIS A 251 3.23 1.45 1.56
C HIS A 251 2.79 2.84 2.01
N LEU A 252 2.54 3.04 3.30
CA LEU A 252 2.08 4.33 3.85
C LEU A 252 3.04 5.48 3.50
N PHE A 253 4.35 5.20 3.55
CA PHE A 253 5.42 6.18 3.32
C PHE A 253 6.03 6.08 1.91
N ASP A 254 5.45 5.27 1.03
CA ASP A 254 5.88 5.13 -0.37
C ASP A 254 7.39 4.84 -0.53
N LEU A 255 7.90 3.87 0.24
CA LEU A 255 9.33 3.55 0.26
C LEU A 255 9.78 2.73 -0.97
N TYR A 256 8.86 2.23 -1.77
CA TYR A 256 9.16 1.53 -3.03
C TYR A 256 9.32 2.46 -4.23
N CYS A 257 8.97 3.74 -4.08
CA CYS A 257 9.08 4.74 -5.14
C CYS A 257 10.49 4.79 -5.73
N ASP A 258 10.56 4.87 -7.06
CA ASP A 258 11.75 5.30 -7.79
C ASP A 258 11.62 6.78 -8.15
N PRO A 259 12.24 7.70 -7.39
CA PRO A 259 12.09 9.14 -7.63
C PRO A 259 12.60 9.58 -9.01
N ALA A 260 13.62 8.91 -9.56
CA ALA A 260 14.16 9.26 -10.86
C ALA A 260 13.14 9.02 -11.98
N ALA A 261 12.43 7.89 -11.93
CA ALA A 261 11.38 7.57 -12.93
C ALA A 261 10.19 8.54 -12.83
N VAL A 262 9.84 8.97 -11.62
CA VAL A 262 8.77 9.98 -11.41
C VAL A 262 9.23 11.35 -11.92
N ASP A 263 10.47 11.75 -11.62
CA ASP A 263 11.07 13.03 -11.99
C ASP A 263 11.16 13.18 -13.52
N GLU A 264 11.60 12.15 -14.22
CA GLU A 264 11.68 12.12 -15.70
C GLU A 264 10.35 12.49 -16.35
N THR A 265 9.24 12.04 -15.80
CA THR A 265 7.90 12.30 -16.36
C THR A 265 7.31 13.62 -15.85
N LEU A 266 7.41 13.91 -14.54
CA LEU A 266 6.65 15.00 -13.93
C LEU A 266 7.39 16.34 -13.90
N ALA A 267 8.67 16.40 -14.23
CA ALA A 267 9.41 17.68 -14.33
C ALA A 267 8.74 18.68 -15.30
N VAL A 268 8.03 18.18 -16.30
CA VAL A 268 7.23 19.00 -17.25
C VAL A 268 6.18 19.89 -16.56
N MET A 269 5.70 19.52 -15.38
CA MET A 269 4.74 20.33 -14.61
C MET A 269 5.30 21.71 -14.26
N ASN A 270 6.63 21.85 -14.13
CA ASN A 270 7.29 23.11 -13.84
C ASN A 270 7.24 24.10 -15.04
N GLY A 271 6.91 23.61 -16.23
CA GLY A 271 6.59 24.46 -17.39
C GLY A 271 5.21 25.11 -17.29
N LEU A 272 4.30 24.61 -16.45
CA LEU A 272 3.00 25.23 -16.17
C LEU A 272 3.13 26.35 -15.13
N THR A 273 3.80 26.04 -14.04
CA THR A 273 4.10 26.97 -12.95
C THR A 273 5.42 26.55 -12.32
N PRO A 274 6.43 27.42 -12.21
CA PRO A 274 7.68 27.10 -11.57
C PRO A 274 7.47 26.60 -10.13
N GLY A 275 8.10 25.46 -9.79
CA GLY A 275 7.99 24.86 -8.47
C GLY A 275 6.71 24.04 -8.25
N LEU A 276 5.88 23.82 -9.26
CA LEU A 276 4.68 23.00 -9.16
C LEU A 276 5.01 21.52 -8.91
N TYR A 277 6.05 21.01 -9.56
CA TYR A 277 6.61 19.69 -9.26
C TYR A 277 7.84 19.85 -8.36
N VAL A 278 7.83 19.12 -7.24
CA VAL A 278 8.93 19.09 -6.27
C VAL A 278 9.54 17.67 -6.25
N PRO A 279 10.81 17.50 -6.66
CA PRO A 279 11.47 16.21 -6.62
C PRO A 279 11.42 15.57 -5.23
N GLY A 280 11.19 14.26 -5.20
CA GLY A 280 11.08 13.53 -3.93
C GLY A 280 9.72 13.61 -3.25
N THR A 281 8.73 14.25 -3.85
CA THR A 281 7.34 14.14 -3.43
C THR A 281 6.92 12.66 -3.46
N ARG A 282 6.31 12.18 -2.39
CA ARG A 282 5.83 10.80 -2.25
C ARG A 282 4.32 10.73 -2.41
N LEU A 283 3.84 9.59 -2.91
CA LEU A 283 2.42 9.28 -2.96
C LEU A 283 2.02 8.67 -1.60
N PRO A 284 1.33 9.42 -0.70
CA PRO A 284 1.02 8.88 0.62
C PRO A 284 0.04 7.72 0.51
N GLY A 285 0.46 6.53 0.86
CA GLY A 285 -0.41 5.37 0.95
C GLY A 285 -1.34 5.41 2.17
N CYS A 286 -1.79 4.25 2.64
CA CYS A 286 -2.47 4.09 3.92
C CYS A 286 -1.89 2.90 4.68
N PHE A 287 -2.11 2.89 6.00
CA PHE A 287 -1.74 1.74 6.82
C PHE A 287 -2.84 0.67 6.78
N ASP A 288 -4.09 1.10 6.87
CA ASP A 288 -5.27 0.23 6.82
C ASP A 288 -6.23 0.69 5.71
N PRO A 289 -6.42 -0.12 4.66
CA PRO A 289 -7.33 0.20 3.55
C PRO A 289 -8.77 0.40 3.98
N TYR A 290 -9.27 -0.40 4.94
CA TYR A 290 -10.63 -0.28 5.46
C TYR A 290 -10.83 1.06 6.18
N GLU A 291 -9.93 1.39 7.09
CA GLU A 291 -9.93 2.67 7.80
C GLU A 291 -9.94 3.86 6.83
N LEU A 292 -9.07 3.81 5.79
CA LEU A 292 -9.04 4.84 4.76
C LEU A 292 -10.37 4.94 4.00
N ALA A 293 -10.94 3.82 3.59
CA ALA A 293 -12.19 3.78 2.84
C ALA A 293 -13.35 4.36 3.69
N VAL A 294 -13.47 3.93 4.94
CA VAL A 294 -14.49 4.44 5.88
C VAL A 294 -14.31 5.94 6.10
N ARG A 295 -13.10 6.41 6.43
CA ARG A 295 -12.84 7.84 6.64
C ARG A 295 -13.19 8.68 5.40
N THR A 296 -12.87 8.15 4.21
CA THR A 296 -13.15 8.86 2.94
C THR A 296 -14.66 8.92 2.67
N ALA A 297 -15.39 7.83 2.93
CA ALA A 297 -16.85 7.80 2.81
C ALA A 297 -17.55 8.73 3.81
N LEU A 298 -17.05 8.80 5.06
CA LEU A 298 -17.54 9.72 6.09
C LEU A 298 -17.32 11.19 5.71
N GLY A 299 -16.26 11.49 4.96
CA GLY A 299 -15.86 12.84 4.56
C GLY A 299 -16.72 13.49 3.49
N ARG A 300 -17.70 12.80 2.93
CA ARG A 300 -18.56 13.35 1.87
C ARG A 300 -19.35 14.57 2.34
N GLN A 301 -19.25 15.66 1.57
CA GLN A 301 -19.99 16.91 1.81
C GLN A 301 -19.72 17.58 3.17
N ILE A 302 -18.58 17.30 3.78
CA ILE A 302 -18.13 17.97 5.00
C ILE A 302 -16.64 18.30 4.90
N SER A 303 -16.15 19.19 5.77
CA SER A 303 -14.73 19.52 5.81
C SER A 303 -13.89 18.30 6.26
N MET A 304 -12.62 18.28 5.86
CA MET A 304 -11.68 17.26 6.27
C MET A 304 -11.57 17.15 7.80
N LYS A 305 -11.56 18.28 8.51
CA LYS A 305 -11.57 18.34 9.98
C LYS A 305 -12.78 17.64 10.58
N ALA A 306 -13.97 17.87 10.01
CA ALA A 306 -15.21 17.23 10.47
C ALA A 306 -15.20 15.71 10.18
N ALA A 307 -14.68 15.29 9.03
CA ALA A 307 -14.53 13.87 8.68
C ALA A 307 -13.59 13.14 9.64
N ASN A 308 -12.43 13.72 9.94
CA ASN A 308 -11.47 13.14 10.87
C ASN A 308 -12.07 13.07 12.29
N ALA A 309 -12.77 14.10 12.73
CA ALA A 309 -13.45 14.10 14.03
C ALA A 309 -14.54 13.01 14.12
N LEU A 310 -15.29 12.79 13.03
CA LEU A 310 -16.31 11.74 12.97
C LEU A 310 -15.67 10.34 13.00
N ALA A 311 -14.60 10.11 12.24
CA ALA A 311 -13.83 8.87 12.28
C ALA A 311 -13.22 8.62 13.66
N GLY A 312 -12.72 9.68 14.33
CA GLY A 312 -12.19 9.59 15.71
C GLY A 312 -13.28 9.28 16.74
N ARG A 313 -14.52 9.78 16.58
CA ARG A 313 -15.65 9.36 17.41
C ARG A 313 -16.00 7.89 17.18
N LEU A 314 -16.04 7.45 15.94
CA LEU A 314 -16.26 6.05 15.59
C LEU A 314 -15.21 5.13 16.24
N ALA A 315 -13.94 5.50 16.16
CA ALA A 315 -12.85 4.76 16.78
C ALA A 315 -12.98 4.71 18.32
N ARG A 316 -13.34 5.81 18.97
CA ARG A 316 -13.53 5.84 20.42
C ARG A 316 -14.73 5.07 20.92
N SER A 317 -15.83 5.07 20.15
CA SER A 317 -17.07 4.38 20.56
C SER A 317 -17.01 2.88 20.33
N HIS A 318 -16.30 2.42 19.29
CA HIS A 318 -16.37 1.03 18.81
C HIS A 318 -15.00 0.37 18.57
N GLY A 319 -13.92 1.13 18.64
CA GLY A 319 -12.56 0.60 18.52
C GLY A 319 -12.05 0.03 19.84
N GLU A 320 -11.00 -0.78 19.77
CA GLU A 320 -10.38 -1.37 20.97
C GLU A 320 -9.37 -0.40 21.58
N PRO A 321 -9.39 -0.22 22.93
CA PRO A 321 -8.40 0.59 23.61
C PRO A 321 -6.98 0.02 23.44
N VAL A 322 -6.02 0.89 23.12
CA VAL A 322 -4.60 0.52 22.98
C VAL A 322 -3.74 1.38 23.92
N ARG A 323 -2.96 0.72 24.76
CA ARG A 323 -1.98 1.41 25.62
C ARG A 323 -0.73 1.71 24.79
N THR A 324 -0.51 2.97 24.48
CA THR A 324 0.62 3.38 23.62
C THR A 324 1.71 4.14 24.38
N GLY A 325 1.40 4.75 25.51
CA GLY A 325 2.27 5.74 26.16
C GLY A 325 2.44 7.04 25.36
N MET A 326 1.79 7.16 24.21
CA MET A 326 1.85 8.35 23.35
C MET A 326 0.57 9.16 23.46
N GLU A 327 0.74 10.47 23.71
CA GLU A 327 -0.40 11.38 23.80
C GLU A 327 -1.19 11.43 22.49
N GLY A 328 -2.52 11.34 22.60
CA GLY A 328 -3.43 11.40 21.45
C GLY A 328 -3.66 10.06 20.74
N LEU A 329 -2.99 8.97 21.12
CA LEU A 329 -3.18 7.63 20.59
C LEU A 329 -3.81 6.73 21.65
N THR A 330 -5.07 6.36 21.47
CA THR A 330 -5.87 5.71 22.53
C THR A 330 -6.64 4.48 22.08
N HIS A 331 -7.05 4.39 20.81
CA HIS A 331 -7.89 3.33 20.30
C HIS A 331 -7.40 2.87 18.94
N ALA A 332 -7.48 1.59 18.66
CA ALA A 332 -7.41 1.07 17.30
C ALA A 332 -8.75 1.33 16.57
N PHE A 333 -8.70 1.47 15.26
CA PHE A 333 -9.92 1.62 14.46
C PHE A 333 -10.75 0.33 14.52
N PRO A 334 -12.10 0.40 14.58
CA PRO A 334 -12.94 -0.79 14.72
C PRO A 334 -12.82 -1.72 13.51
N ALA A 335 -12.81 -3.02 13.77
CA ALA A 335 -12.78 -4.05 12.72
C ALA A 335 -14.08 -4.05 11.88
N PRO A 336 -14.05 -4.49 10.61
CA PRO A 336 -15.26 -4.64 9.79
C PRO A 336 -16.33 -5.49 10.48
N GLY A 337 -15.97 -6.66 11.01
CA GLY A 337 -16.88 -7.53 11.74
C GLY A 337 -17.54 -6.88 12.96
N LYS A 338 -16.79 -5.99 13.68
CA LYS A 338 -17.38 -5.20 14.78
C LYS A 338 -18.46 -4.26 14.28
N ILE A 339 -18.23 -3.58 13.17
CA ILE A 339 -19.19 -2.68 12.54
C ILE A 339 -20.45 -3.45 12.13
N LEU A 340 -20.30 -4.61 11.51
CA LEU A 340 -21.41 -5.46 11.11
C LEU A 340 -22.23 -5.95 12.31
N SER A 341 -21.58 -6.30 13.42
CA SER A 341 -22.30 -6.72 14.65
C SER A 341 -23.17 -5.62 15.25
N LEU A 342 -22.89 -4.34 14.98
CA LEU A 342 -23.68 -3.20 15.45
C LEU A 342 -24.85 -2.86 14.53
N SER A 343 -24.97 -3.50 13.36
CA SER A 343 -25.90 -3.13 12.28
C SER A 343 -27.08 -4.10 12.20
N GLY A 344 -27.41 -4.85 13.25
CA GLY A 344 -28.51 -5.82 13.29
C GLY A 344 -29.92 -5.20 13.16
N PRO A 345 -30.95 -6.02 12.85
CA PRO A 345 -32.34 -5.56 12.82
C PRO A 345 -32.74 -4.98 14.18
N GLY A 346 -33.19 -3.73 14.21
CA GLY A 346 -33.56 -3.02 15.44
C GLY A 346 -32.48 -2.13 16.06
N SER A 347 -31.30 -2.05 15.48
CA SER A 347 -30.31 -1.07 15.90
C SER A 347 -30.79 0.33 15.51
N ALA A 348 -31.16 1.11 16.50
CA ALA A 348 -31.58 2.51 16.37
C ALA A 348 -30.39 3.39 16.01
N GLY A 349 -29.90 3.26 14.78
CA GLY A 349 -28.87 4.14 14.25
C GLY A 349 -27.56 4.17 15.08
N TRP A 350 -26.53 4.63 14.46
CA TRP A 350 -25.26 4.86 15.13
C TRP A 350 -25.40 6.02 16.14
N ASP A 351 -25.32 5.74 17.43
CA ASP A 351 -25.29 6.79 18.46
C ASP A 351 -23.93 7.52 18.48
N ILE A 352 -23.60 8.07 17.31
CA ILE A 352 -22.38 8.86 17.10
C ILE A 352 -22.81 10.24 16.54
N PRO A 353 -22.58 11.32 17.28
CA PRO A 353 -22.92 12.66 16.84
C PRO A 353 -22.34 12.99 15.46
N GLY A 354 -23.21 13.36 14.51
CA GLY A 354 -22.85 13.65 13.11
C GLY A 354 -22.85 12.44 12.15
N MET A 355 -23.16 11.24 12.64
CA MET A 355 -23.39 10.05 11.82
C MET A 355 -24.81 10.07 11.24
N THR A 356 -24.94 10.43 9.97
CA THR A 356 -26.24 10.34 9.29
C THR A 356 -26.52 8.91 8.85
N ALA A 357 -27.82 8.58 8.66
CA ALA A 357 -28.22 7.27 8.16
C ALA A 357 -27.54 6.89 6.83
N SER A 358 -27.31 7.87 5.94
CA SER A 358 -26.61 7.63 4.66
C SER A 358 -25.14 7.29 4.87
N ARG A 359 -24.44 7.97 5.80
CA ARG A 359 -23.04 7.66 6.15
C ARG A 359 -22.94 6.30 6.84
N GLY A 360 -23.85 6.02 7.78
CA GLY A 360 -23.90 4.74 8.45
C GLY A 360 -24.05 3.58 7.45
N ARG A 361 -24.98 3.69 6.49
CA ARG A 361 -25.12 2.69 5.41
C ARG A 361 -23.83 2.50 4.61
N ALA A 362 -23.18 3.56 4.19
CA ALA A 362 -21.93 3.46 3.45
C ALA A 362 -20.82 2.75 4.24
N VAL A 363 -20.73 3.01 5.55
CA VAL A 363 -19.77 2.35 6.44
C VAL A 363 -20.07 0.85 6.59
N VAL A 364 -21.34 0.49 6.70
CA VAL A 364 -21.78 -0.93 6.78
C VAL A 364 -21.50 -1.68 5.48
N GLU A 365 -21.81 -1.09 4.33
CA GLU A 365 -21.53 -1.73 3.04
C GLU A 365 -20.03 -1.89 2.77
N LEU A 366 -19.21 -0.90 3.17
CA LEU A 366 -17.77 -1.06 3.16
C LEU A 366 -17.31 -2.19 4.10
N ALA A 367 -17.83 -2.23 5.33
CA ALA A 367 -17.49 -3.30 6.28
C ALA A 367 -17.85 -4.69 5.72
N ARG A 368 -19.00 -4.81 5.06
CA ARG A 368 -19.44 -6.05 4.40
C ARG A 368 -18.48 -6.42 3.27
N ALA A 369 -18.16 -5.47 2.39
CA ALA A 369 -17.26 -5.71 1.27
C ALA A 369 -15.85 -6.17 1.70
N PHE A 370 -15.35 -5.64 2.82
CA PHE A 370 -14.08 -6.08 3.39
C PHE A 370 -14.17 -7.46 4.06
N GLU A 371 -15.23 -7.74 4.80
CA GLU A 371 -15.42 -9.03 5.49
C GLU A 371 -15.63 -10.19 4.51
N GLU A 372 -16.36 -9.93 3.42
CA GLU A 372 -16.63 -10.89 2.35
C GLU A 372 -15.47 -11.03 1.35
N GLY A 373 -14.49 -10.11 1.40
CA GLY A 373 -13.40 -10.07 0.41
C GLY A 373 -13.88 -9.78 -1.01
N SER A 374 -15.04 -9.13 -1.17
CA SER A 374 -15.58 -8.79 -2.49
C SER A 374 -14.78 -7.71 -3.22
N ILE A 375 -13.99 -6.93 -2.49
CA ILE A 375 -13.02 -5.95 -3.02
C ILE A 375 -11.62 -6.38 -2.57
N ASP A 376 -10.71 -6.51 -3.52
CA ASP A 376 -9.30 -6.80 -3.24
C ASP A 376 -8.54 -5.50 -3.00
N PHE A 377 -8.11 -5.28 -1.77
CA PHE A 377 -7.29 -4.13 -1.37
C PHE A 377 -5.80 -4.46 -1.27
N SER A 378 -5.37 -5.59 -1.80
CA SER A 378 -3.94 -5.86 -1.91
C SER A 378 -3.27 -4.83 -2.83
N PHE A 379 -2.04 -4.46 -2.54
CA PHE A 379 -1.29 -3.40 -3.25
C PHE A 379 -1.10 -3.62 -4.76
N ARG A 380 -1.56 -4.75 -5.29
CA ARG A 380 -1.43 -5.08 -6.71
C ARG A 380 -2.68 -5.76 -7.27
N ALA A 381 -3.84 -5.52 -6.65
CA ALA A 381 -5.12 -5.76 -7.29
C ALA A 381 -5.21 -4.97 -8.59
N ASP A 382 -6.05 -5.39 -9.52
CA ASP A 382 -6.36 -4.59 -10.70
C ASP A 382 -7.14 -3.34 -10.27
N PRO A 383 -6.52 -2.14 -10.30
CA PRO A 383 -7.15 -0.95 -9.72
C PRO A 383 -8.42 -0.54 -10.47
N GLU A 384 -8.49 -0.78 -11.78
CA GLU A 384 -9.66 -0.41 -12.57
C GLU A 384 -10.84 -1.31 -12.25
N ALA A 385 -10.60 -2.62 -12.12
CA ALA A 385 -11.61 -3.58 -11.69
C ALA A 385 -12.11 -3.29 -10.27
N GLU A 386 -11.20 -3.01 -9.34
CA GLU A 386 -11.56 -2.71 -7.95
C GLU A 386 -12.28 -1.35 -7.81
N MET A 387 -11.88 -0.34 -8.58
CA MET A 387 -12.62 0.93 -8.66
C MET A 387 -14.05 0.76 -9.14
N LYS A 388 -14.28 -0.12 -10.13
CA LYS A 388 -15.62 -0.42 -10.62
C LYS A 388 -16.48 -1.06 -9.53
N LYS A 389 -15.93 -1.97 -8.73
CA LYS A 389 -16.61 -2.56 -7.57
C LYS A 389 -16.89 -1.49 -6.50
N LEU A 390 -15.91 -0.65 -6.17
CA LEU A 390 -16.06 0.45 -5.22
C LEU A 390 -17.19 1.40 -5.61
N THR A 391 -17.26 1.82 -6.87
CA THR A 391 -18.33 2.73 -7.34
C THR A 391 -19.71 2.09 -7.33
N GLY A 392 -19.81 0.77 -7.28
CA GLY A 392 -21.05 0.03 -7.07
C GLY A 392 -21.60 0.08 -5.64
N LEU A 393 -20.75 0.47 -4.66
CA LEU A 393 -21.18 0.57 -3.27
C LEU A 393 -21.99 1.86 -3.02
N PRO A 394 -23.06 1.78 -2.21
CA PRO A 394 -23.83 2.96 -1.82
C PRO A 394 -22.93 4.03 -1.18
N GLY A 395 -22.96 5.22 -1.74
CA GLY A 395 -22.22 6.34 -1.17
C GLY A 395 -20.78 6.46 -1.63
N ILE A 396 -20.27 5.61 -2.52
CA ILE A 396 -18.94 5.71 -3.09
C ILE A 396 -19.05 6.26 -4.53
N GLY A 397 -18.68 7.52 -4.72
CA GLY A 397 -18.62 8.15 -6.04
C GLY A 397 -17.24 7.98 -6.68
N THR A 398 -17.12 8.40 -7.94
CA THR A 398 -15.88 8.29 -8.73
C THR A 398 -14.68 8.95 -8.05
N TRP A 399 -14.84 10.14 -7.48
CA TRP A 399 -13.76 10.81 -6.73
C TRP A 399 -13.29 9.96 -5.54
N THR A 400 -14.24 9.42 -4.75
CA THR A 400 -13.93 8.57 -3.59
C THR A 400 -13.20 7.30 -4.02
N ALA A 401 -13.67 6.65 -5.09
CA ALA A 401 -13.03 5.45 -5.63
C ALA A 401 -11.61 5.73 -6.14
N GLN A 402 -11.40 6.83 -6.86
CA GLN A 402 -10.07 7.28 -7.33
C GLN A 402 -9.12 7.54 -6.14
N TYR A 403 -9.59 8.23 -5.11
CA TYR A 403 -8.81 8.53 -3.92
C TYR A 403 -8.44 7.26 -3.13
N ILE A 404 -9.38 6.32 -3.00
CA ILE A 404 -9.12 5.01 -2.38
C ILE A 404 -8.13 4.20 -3.24
N ALA A 405 -8.32 4.14 -4.55
CA ALA A 405 -7.41 3.44 -5.46
C ALA A 405 -5.99 4.01 -5.38
N MET A 406 -5.85 5.32 -5.37
CA MET A 406 -4.57 6.00 -5.23
C MET A 406 -3.84 5.62 -3.94
N ARG A 407 -4.54 5.65 -2.79
CA ARG A 407 -3.91 5.54 -1.48
C ARG A 407 -3.93 4.12 -0.89
N ALA A 408 -5.00 3.35 -1.12
CA ALA A 408 -5.14 2.00 -0.59
C ALA A 408 -4.56 0.94 -1.53
N LEU A 409 -4.82 1.05 -2.83
CA LEU A 409 -4.29 0.13 -3.83
C LEU A 409 -2.89 0.52 -4.34
N GLY A 410 -2.39 1.72 -3.97
CA GLY A 410 -1.11 2.24 -4.46
C GLY A 410 -1.09 2.49 -5.98
N TRP A 411 -2.26 2.78 -6.57
CA TRP A 411 -2.34 3.04 -8.00
C TRP A 411 -1.77 4.42 -8.34
N THR A 412 -0.55 4.42 -8.85
CA THR A 412 0.21 5.63 -9.17
C THR A 412 -0.44 6.49 -10.24
N ASP A 413 -1.26 5.88 -11.12
CA ASP A 413 -1.97 6.56 -12.20
C ASP A 413 -3.41 6.98 -11.84
N ALA A 414 -3.86 6.78 -10.60
CA ALA A 414 -5.14 7.30 -10.12
C ALA A 414 -5.12 8.84 -10.12
N PHE A 415 -6.17 9.44 -10.70
CA PHE A 415 -6.26 10.90 -10.78
C PHE A 415 -7.68 11.39 -10.50
N PRO A 416 -7.96 11.90 -9.30
CA PRO A 416 -9.27 12.42 -8.94
C PRO A 416 -9.50 13.81 -9.58
N SER A 417 -9.65 13.85 -10.89
CA SER A 417 -9.69 15.08 -11.71
C SER A 417 -10.80 16.06 -11.35
N THR A 418 -11.82 15.60 -10.63
CA THR A 418 -12.92 16.43 -10.12
C THR A 418 -12.65 17.04 -8.74
N ASP A 419 -11.46 16.76 -8.17
CA ASP A 419 -11.06 17.29 -6.86
C ASP A 419 -11.01 18.83 -6.87
N PRO A 420 -11.62 19.50 -5.87
CA PRO A 420 -11.61 20.96 -5.80
C PRO A 420 -10.20 21.56 -5.77
N GLY A 421 -9.27 20.96 -5.03
CA GLY A 421 -7.89 21.42 -4.95
C GLY A 421 -7.15 21.28 -6.28
N ILE A 422 -7.34 20.17 -7.00
CA ILE A 422 -6.76 20.00 -8.35
C ILE A 422 -7.30 21.08 -9.30
N ARG A 423 -8.61 21.35 -9.25
CA ARG A 423 -9.23 22.38 -10.08
C ARG A 423 -8.74 23.78 -9.74
N GLU A 424 -8.56 24.07 -8.45
CA GLU A 424 -8.03 25.34 -7.97
C GLU A 424 -6.56 25.54 -8.40
N ALA A 425 -5.71 24.54 -8.21
CA ALA A 425 -4.30 24.59 -8.61
C ALA A 425 -4.07 24.75 -10.12
N LEU A 426 -5.02 24.31 -10.93
CA LEU A 426 -4.95 24.38 -12.40
C LEU A 426 -5.90 25.42 -13.01
N ALA A 427 -6.55 26.27 -12.17
CA ALA A 427 -7.43 27.32 -12.69
C ALA A 427 -6.66 28.26 -13.66
N PRO A 428 -7.32 28.79 -14.70
CA PRO A 428 -8.77 28.72 -15.02
C PRO A 428 -9.16 27.54 -15.93
N ARG A 429 -8.37 26.45 -16.02
CA ARG A 429 -8.60 25.32 -16.94
C ARG A 429 -9.92 24.60 -16.67
N THR A 430 -10.58 24.22 -17.75
CA THR A 430 -11.77 23.38 -17.72
C THR A 430 -11.43 21.92 -17.36
N GLN A 431 -12.41 21.13 -16.94
CA GLN A 431 -12.24 19.70 -16.65
C GLN A 431 -11.65 18.93 -17.84
N LYS A 432 -12.04 19.26 -19.07
CA LYS A 432 -11.54 18.62 -20.29
C LYS A 432 -10.05 18.93 -20.50
N GLU A 433 -9.65 20.18 -20.29
CA GLU A 433 -8.26 20.61 -20.41
C GLU A 433 -7.37 19.99 -19.31
N ILE A 434 -7.89 19.88 -18.07
CA ILE A 434 -7.20 19.20 -16.97
C ILE A 434 -6.95 17.74 -17.31
N LEU A 435 -7.93 17.03 -17.86
CA LEU A 435 -7.76 15.64 -18.26
C LEU A 435 -6.76 15.49 -19.41
N ALA A 436 -6.86 16.34 -20.43
CA ALA A 436 -5.91 16.35 -21.56
C ALA A 436 -4.47 16.61 -21.09
N LEU A 437 -4.29 17.55 -20.18
CA LEU A 437 -2.99 17.86 -19.57
C LEU A 437 -2.44 16.67 -18.77
N ALA A 438 -3.29 16.01 -17.99
CA ALA A 438 -2.92 14.89 -17.14
C ALA A 438 -2.51 13.62 -17.92
N GLU A 439 -2.85 13.51 -19.21
CA GLU A 439 -2.36 12.39 -20.05
C GLU A 439 -0.83 12.40 -20.19
N GLY A 440 -0.21 13.59 -20.17
CA GLY A 440 1.25 13.73 -20.20
C GLY A 440 1.95 13.36 -18.87
N TRP A 441 1.20 13.10 -17.81
CA TRP A 441 1.73 12.71 -16.49
C TRP A 441 1.64 11.22 -16.21
N ARG A 442 1.13 10.42 -17.15
CA ARG A 442 1.08 8.96 -17.00
C ARG A 442 2.49 8.35 -16.95
N PRO A 443 2.69 7.33 -16.13
CA PRO A 443 1.74 6.64 -15.23
C PRO A 443 1.75 7.22 -13.79
N TRP A 444 2.17 8.48 -13.59
CA TRP A 444 2.43 9.10 -12.28
C TRP A 444 1.42 10.18 -11.89
N ARG A 445 0.19 10.11 -12.43
CA ARG A 445 -0.86 11.12 -12.18
C ARG A 445 -1.23 11.29 -10.70
N GLY A 446 -1.10 10.24 -9.89
CA GLY A 446 -1.27 10.31 -8.43
C GLY A 446 -0.23 11.22 -7.76
N TYR A 447 1.04 11.13 -8.18
CA TYR A 447 2.10 12.04 -7.70
C TYR A 447 1.87 13.47 -8.18
N ALA A 448 1.38 13.65 -9.42
CA ALA A 448 0.98 14.96 -9.91
C ALA A 448 -0.12 15.57 -9.03
N ALA A 449 -1.15 14.80 -8.67
CA ALA A 449 -2.21 15.24 -7.77
C ALA A 449 -1.67 15.69 -6.41
N VAL A 450 -0.72 14.96 -5.83
CA VAL A 450 -0.09 15.35 -4.55
C VAL A 450 0.69 16.66 -4.67
N ASN A 451 1.43 16.86 -5.76
CA ASN A 451 2.14 18.12 -6.02
C ASN A 451 1.16 19.29 -6.18
N LEU A 452 0.04 19.10 -6.91
CA LEU A 452 -1.02 20.10 -7.04
C LEU A 452 -1.65 20.47 -5.69
N TRP A 453 -1.91 19.48 -4.81
CA TRP A 453 -2.41 19.78 -3.46
C TRP A 453 -1.39 20.51 -2.59
N ASN A 454 -0.11 20.19 -2.75
CA ASN A 454 0.96 20.85 -1.99
C ASN A 454 1.20 22.28 -2.44
N SER A 455 0.96 22.62 -3.71
CA SER A 455 1.13 23.99 -4.22
C SER A 455 0.13 24.98 -3.60
N LEU A 456 -1.08 24.52 -3.25
CA LEU A 456 -2.12 25.36 -2.62
C LEU A 456 -1.80 25.78 -1.17
N LYS A 457 -0.84 25.12 -0.52
CA LYS A 457 -0.44 25.46 0.86
C LYS A 457 0.66 26.49 0.95
N GLN A 458 1.18 26.94 -0.18
CA GLN A 458 2.27 27.93 -0.25
C GLN A 458 1.74 29.38 -0.38
N HIS A 459 0.43 29.54 -0.42
CA HIS A 459 -0.30 30.80 -0.39
C HIS A 459 -1.20 30.86 0.85
#